data_8a7eb1870301b9a8d209a8a89c8420a5
#
_entry.id   8a7eb1870301b9a8d209a8a89c8420a5
#
_cell.length_a   1.000
_cell.length_b   1.000
_cell.length_c   1.000
_cell.angle_alpha   90.00
_cell.angle_beta   90.00
_cell.angle_gamma   90.00
#
_symmetry.space_group_name_H-M   'P 1'
#
loop_
_entity.id
_entity.type
_entity.pdbx_description
1 polymer ?
#
loop_
_entity_poly.entity_id
_entity_poly.type
_entity_poly.pdbx_seq_one_letter_code
_entity_poly.pdbx_strand_id
1 'polypeptide(L)'
;VYKRQTANNDAYQEIRAQINGLNKQMMSIYESMSDTTLTDEQREAKGKEMENLENSMITAIKAGINKNITNPVGVLLLKQNYYYMDVADLDPLMPQIPAAYDNDEAIVKIKSNVEKMKATAVGQKFTDFEMQTPEGKTVKLSDYVGKGKVVLVDFWASWCGPCRREMPNLVEAYAKYKNKNFEIVGVSLDPVSYTHLRAHETGAYL
;
A
#
# COMPACT_ATOMS: atom_id res chain seq x y z
N VAL A 1 35.11 17.36 18.13
CA VAL A 1 33.83 16.69 17.92
C VAL A 1 34.11 15.22 17.68
N TYR A 2 33.90 14.37 18.68
CA TYR A 2 34.07 12.92 18.55
C TYR A 2 32.91 12.37 17.72
N LYS A 3 33.08 12.14 16.44
CA LYS A 3 32.22 11.26 15.67
C LYS A 3 32.46 9.84 16.19
N ARG A 4 31.56 9.31 17.01
CA ARG A 4 31.54 7.88 17.32
C ARG A 4 31.10 7.16 16.05
N GLN A 5 32.04 6.81 15.21
CA GLN A 5 31.80 5.91 14.07
C GLN A 5 31.66 4.51 14.65
N THR A 6 30.45 3.96 14.55
CA THR A 6 30.17 2.57 14.84
C THR A 6 29.76 1.90 13.54
N ALA A 7 30.00 0.60 13.40
CA ALA A 7 29.58 -0.16 12.22
C ALA A 7 28.09 0.06 11.87
N ASN A 8 27.23 0.19 12.89
CA ASN A 8 25.81 0.49 12.70
C ASN A 8 25.59 1.89 12.11
N ASN A 9 26.32 2.91 12.57
CA ASN A 9 26.20 4.26 12.03
C ASN A 9 26.69 4.31 10.58
N ASP A 10 27.79 3.62 10.26
CA ASP A 10 28.35 3.57 8.91
C ASP A 10 27.37 2.88 7.95
N ALA A 11 26.79 1.74 8.33
CA ALA A 11 25.76 1.04 7.57
C ALA A 11 24.52 1.92 7.33
N TYR A 12 24.07 2.66 8.35
CA TYR A 12 22.93 3.58 8.21
C TYR A 12 23.25 4.74 7.26
N GLN A 13 24.45 5.34 7.37
CA GLN A 13 24.86 6.46 6.50
C GLN A 13 25.01 6.02 5.04
N GLU A 14 25.53 4.82 4.79
CA GLU A 14 25.63 4.25 3.43
C GLU A 14 24.23 4.15 2.77
N ILE A 15 23.28 3.51 3.46
CA ILE A 15 21.91 3.33 2.96
C ILE A 15 21.23 4.70 2.77
N ARG A 16 21.38 5.60 3.73
CA ARG A 16 20.82 6.97 3.66
C ARG A 16 21.39 7.76 2.49
N ALA A 17 22.70 7.64 2.22
CA ALA A 17 23.33 8.31 1.09
C ALA A 17 22.76 7.81 -0.25
N GLN A 18 22.56 6.50 -0.39
CA GLN A 18 21.95 5.91 -1.57
C GLN A 18 20.51 6.40 -1.78
N ILE A 19 19.68 6.36 -0.74
CA ILE A 19 18.29 6.85 -0.79
C ILE A 19 18.24 8.35 -1.12
N ASN A 20 19.11 9.16 -0.50
CA ASN A 20 19.18 10.60 -0.78
C ASN A 20 19.60 10.88 -2.23
N GLY A 21 20.48 10.07 -2.80
CA GLY A 21 20.86 10.16 -4.22
C GLY A 21 19.68 9.94 -5.16
N LEU A 22 18.90 8.89 -4.90
CA LEU A 22 17.68 8.59 -5.66
C LEU A 22 16.61 9.68 -5.49
N ASN A 23 16.39 10.15 -4.27
CA ASN A 23 15.45 11.25 -4.01
C ASN A 23 15.82 12.53 -4.76
N LYS A 24 17.10 12.87 -4.87
CA LYS A 24 17.53 14.04 -5.65
C LYS A 24 17.19 13.89 -7.14
N GLN A 25 17.37 12.70 -7.71
CA GLN A 25 17.01 12.42 -9.10
C GLN A 25 15.49 12.53 -9.29
N MET A 26 14.69 11.95 -8.40
CA MET A 26 13.22 12.06 -8.42
C MET A 26 12.75 13.50 -8.34
N MET A 27 13.33 14.30 -7.44
CA MET A 27 13.02 15.73 -7.34
C MET A 27 13.34 16.50 -8.64
N SER A 28 14.47 16.21 -9.28
CA SER A 28 14.83 16.82 -10.56
C SER A 28 13.82 16.49 -11.67
N ILE A 29 13.35 15.24 -11.72
CA ILE A 29 12.30 14.84 -12.68
C ILE A 29 11.00 15.58 -12.35
N TYR A 30 10.59 15.58 -11.09
CA TYR A 30 9.37 16.24 -10.64
C TYR A 30 9.37 17.74 -11.00
N GLU A 31 10.46 18.44 -10.74
CA GLU A 31 10.64 19.85 -11.13
C GLU A 31 10.50 20.01 -12.65
N SER A 32 11.11 19.12 -13.42
CA SER A 32 11.05 19.15 -14.88
C SER A 32 9.65 18.85 -15.46
N MET A 33 8.78 18.15 -14.71
CA MET A 33 7.39 17.86 -15.10
C MET A 33 6.48 19.09 -14.99
N SER A 34 6.90 20.13 -14.30
CA SER A 34 6.19 21.43 -14.24
C SER A 34 6.28 22.24 -15.54
N ASP A 35 7.17 21.86 -16.45
CA ASP A 35 7.30 22.50 -17.76
C ASP A 35 6.04 22.23 -18.62
N THR A 36 5.33 23.29 -18.93
CA THR A 36 4.09 23.25 -19.72
C THR A 36 4.33 22.97 -21.21
N THR A 37 5.57 23.06 -21.68
CA THR A 37 5.95 22.81 -23.09
C THR A 37 6.21 21.34 -23.41
N LEU A 38 6.24 20.47 -22.39
CA LEU A 38 6.45 19.03 -22.59
C LEU A 38 5.32 18.41 -23.41
N THR A 39 5.72 17.59 -24.38
CA THR A 39 4.78 16.74 -25.11
C THR A 39 4.26 15.59 -24.24
N ASP A 40 3.15 14.96 -24.62
CA ASP A 40 2.60 13.82 -23.90
C ASP A 40 3.59 12.65 -23.84
N GLU A 41 4.33 12.39 -24.93
CA GLU A 41 5.39 11.37 -24.98
C GLU A 41 6.52 11.67 -23.98
N GLN A 42 6.91 12.94 -23.86
CA GLN A 42 7.94 13.36 -22.91
C GLN A 42 7.46 13.23 -21.46
N ARG A 43 6.18 13.53 -21.19
CA ARG A 43 5.57 13.32 -19.86
C ARG A 43 5.50 11.85 -19.50
N GLU A 44 5.10 11.00 -20.44
CA GLU A 44 5.07 9.55 -20.24
C GLU A 44 6.48 8.98 -19.99
N ALA A 45 7.48 9.41 -20.76
CA ALA A 45 8.87 9.00 -20.54
C ALA A 45 9.39 9.38 -19.14
N LYS A 46 9.11 10.61 -18.69
CA LYS A 46 9.46 11.05 -17.32
C LYS A 46 8.70 10.29 -16.24
N GLY A 47 7.43 9.94 -16.48
CA GLY A 47 6.65 9.09 -15.60
C GLY A 47 7.29 7.71 -15.41
N LYS A 48 7.73 7.08 -16.49
CA LYS A 48 8.45 5.79 -16.45
C LYS A 48 9.80 5.90 -15.75
N GLU A 49 10.52 7.01 -15.97
CA GLU A 49 11.79 7.25 -15.27
C GLU A 49 11.58 7.41 -13.75
N MET A 50 10.53 8.14 -13.35
CA MET A 50 10.13 8.28 -11.94
C MET A 50 9.82 6.92 -11.32
N GLU A 51 9.00 6.09 -11.98
CA GLU A 51 8.65 4.74 -11.53
C GLU A 51 9.89 3.86 -11.36
N ASN A 52 10.84 3.92 -12.28
CA ASN A 52 12.10 3.18 -12.18
C ASN A 52 12.94 3.61 -10.98
N LEU A 53 12.98 4.91 -10.68
CA LEU A 53 13.69 5.44 -9.50
C LEU A 53 13.01 5.05 -8.20
N GLU A 54 11.67 5.08 -8.15
CA GLU A 54 10.89 4.59 -7.00
C GLU A 54 11.16 3.10 -6.74
N ASN A 55 11.12 2.28 -7.77
CA ASN A 55 11.44 0.85 -7.67
C ASN A 55 12.89 0.61 -7.20
N SER A 56 13.82 1.42 -7.68
CA SER A 56 15.22 1.37 -7.24
C SER A 56 15.38 1.76 -5.77
N MET A 57 14.63 2.76 -5.31
CA MET A 57 14.60 3.19 -3.92
C MET A 57 14.03 2.09 -3.01
N ILE A 58 12.90 1.51 -3.39
CA ILE A 58 12.27 0.41 -2.65
C ILE A 58 13.24 -0.78 -2.56
N THR A 59 13.90 -1.12 -3.67
CA THR A 59 14.91 -2.20 -3.71
C THR A 59 16.07 -1.92 -2.76
N ALA A 60 16.59 -0.70 -2.75
CA ALA A 60 17.67 -0.31 -1.85
C ALA A 60 17.25 -0.37 -0.36
N ILE A 61 16.03 0.07 -0.05
CA ILE A 61 15.46 -0.01 1.29
C ILE A 61 15.32 -1.47 1.74
N LYS A 62 14.71 -2.33 0.92
CA LYS A 62 14.56 -3.76 1.20
C LYS A 62 15.91 -4.44 1.42
N ALA A 63 16.90 -4.16 0.57
CA ALA A 63 18.26 -4.69 0.73
C ALA A 63 18.90 -4.21 2.05
N GLY A 64 18.73 -2.94 2.39
CA GLY A 64 19.23 -2.36 3.64
C GLY A 64 18.61 -3.02 4.87
N ILE A 65 17.29 -3.27 4.86
CA ILE A 65 16.58 -3.97 5.93
C ILE A 65 17.10 -5.41 6.03
N ASN A 66 17.09 -6.16 4.95
CA ASN A 66 17.55 -7.56 4.93
C ASN A 66 18.97 -7.73 5.46
N LYS A 67 19.89 -6.86 5.03
CA LYS A 67 21.29 -6.90 5.46
C LYS A 67 21.47 -6.62 6.97
N ASN A 68 20.56 -5.85 7.57
CA ASN A 68 20.73 -5.28 8.90
C ASN A 68 19.63 -5.69 9.90
N ILE A 69 18.71 -6.58 9.57
CA ILE A 69 17.53 -6.87 10.41
C ILE A 69 17.88 -7.37 11.82
N THR A 70 19.04 -7.99 11.97
CA THR A 70 19.55 -8.50 13.25
C THR A 70 20.21 -7.43 14.13
N ASN A 71 20.23 -6.17 13.69
CA ASN A 71 20.82 -5.05 14.43
C ASN A 71 19.88 -3.81 14.45
N PRO A 72 20.17 -2.78 15.28
CA PRO A 72 19.30 -1.60 15.39
C PRO A 72 19.03 -0.86 14.08
N VAL A 73 19.94 -0.92 13.11
CA VAL A 73 19.77 -0.22 11.82
C VAL A 73 18.65 -0.85 11.00
N GLY A 74 18.66 -2.19 10.88
CA GLY A 74 17.61 -2.90 10.15
C GLY A 74 16.25 -2.75 10.80
N VAL A 75 16.18 -2.81 12.13
CA VAL A 75 14.93 -2.58 12.87
C VAL A 75 14.41 -1.16 12.66
N LEU A 76 15.29 -0.14 12.69
CA LEU A 76 14.91 1.25 12.41
C LEU A 76 14.36 1.40 10.97
N LEU A 77 15.07 0.85 9.99
CA LEU A 77 14.68 0.89 8.58
C LEU A 77 13.34 0.18 8.37
N LEU A 78 13.14 -0.99 8.99
CA LEU A 78 11.88 -1.72 8.93
C LEU A 78 10.73 -0.88 9.49
N LYS A 79 10.88 -0.29 10.68
CA LYS A 79 9.86 0.57 11.30
C LYS A 79 9.45 1.75 10.41
N GLN A 80 10.40 2.30 9.65
CA GLN A 80 10.17 3.45 8.77
C GLN A 80 9.58 3.08 7.41
N ASN A 81 9.78 1.83 6.94
CA ASN A 81 9.55 1.50 5.53
C ASN A 81 8.76 0.20 5.29
N TYR A 82 8.25 -0.49 6.31
CA TYR A 82 7.59 -1.79 6.14
C TYR A 82 6.38 -1.75 5.19
N TYR A 83 5.77 -0.59 5.00
CA TYR A 83 4.62 -0.39 4.12
C TYR A 83 4.96 -0.47 2.62
N TYR A 84 6.25 -0.45 2.24
CA TYR A 84 6.70 -0.75 0.89
C TYR A 84 6.93 -2.25 0.63
N MET A 85 6.69 -3.10 1.63
CA MET A 85 7.03 -4.51 1.59
C MET A 85 5.76 -5.36 1.64
N ASP A 86 5.74 -6.42 0.86
CA ASP A 86 4.66 -7.39 0.90
C ASP A 86 4.91 -8.49 1.97
N VAL A 87 3.97 -9.42 2.09
CA VAL A 87 4.07 -10.50 3.07
C VAL A 87 5.25 -11.43 2.79
N ALA A 88 5.61 -11.64 1.53
CA ALA A 88 6.73 -12.49 1.15
C ALA A 88 8.08 -11.87 1.56
N ASP A 89 8.17 -10.54 1.55
CA ASP A 89 9.34 -9.83 2.05
C ASP A 89 9.39 -9.81 3.59
N LEU A 90 8.25 -9.58 4.24
CA LEU A 90 8.18 -9.31 5.69
C LEU A 90 8.23 -10.58 6.53
N ASP A 91 7.49 -11.63 6.16
CA ASP A 91 7.36 -12.83 6.98
C ASP A 91 8.72 -13.48 7.34
N PRO A 92 9.68 -13.62 6.40
CA PRO A 92 11.00 -14.17 6.72
C PRO A 92 11.84 -13.30 7.66
N LEU A 93 11.52 -12.01 7.81
CA LEU A 93 12.25 -11.08 8.67
C LEU A 93 11.79 -11.16 10.12
N MET A 94 10.53 -11.50 10.36
CA MET A 94 9.93 -11.47 11.70
C MET A 94 10.72 -12.27 12.75
N PRO A 95 11.15 -13.53 12.48
CA PRO A 95 11.94 -14.30 13.44
C PRO A 95 13.39 -13.80 13.61
N GLN A 96 13.87 -12.94 12.73
CA GLN A 96 15.26 -12.41 12.77
C GLN A 96 15.36 -11.13 13.61
N ILE A 97 14.23 -10.50 13.97
CA ILE A 97 14.22 -9.30 14.80
C ILE A 97 14.75 -9.65 16.19
N PRO A 98 15.74 -8.92 16.74
CA PRO A 98 16.27 -9.22 18.06
C PRO A 98 15.22 -9.14 19.17
N ALA A 99 15.27 -10.08 20.13
CA ALA A 99 14.32 -10.17 21.23
C ALA A 99 14.21 -8.87 22.08
N ALA A 100 15.27 -8.05 22.08
CA ALA A 100 15.24 -6.72 22.71
C ALA A 100 14.11 -5.81 22.20
N TYR A 101 13.53 -6.10 21.04
CA TYR A 101 12.43 -5.35 20.42
C TYR A 101 11.05 -6.02 20.57
N ASP A 102 10.93 -7.14 21.28
CA ASP A 102 9.65 -7.86 21.41
C ASP A 102 8.54 -7.03 22.05
N ASN A 103 8.91 -6.06 22.89
CA ASN A 103 7.97 -5.12 23.53
C ASN A 103 7.95 -3.73 22.87
N ASP A 104 8.63 -3.54 21.72
CA ASP A 104 8.55 -2.28 20.97
C ASP A 104 7.19 -2.22 20.26
N GLU A 105 6.38 -1.21 20.57
CA GLU A 105 5.01 -1.06 20.06
C GLU A 105 4.92 -1.10 18.53
N ALA A 106 5.88 -0.48 17.83
CA ALA A 106 5.90 -0.48 16.37
C ALA A 106 6.20 -1.88 15.82
N ILE A 107 7.12 -2.62 16.44
CA ILE A 107 7.45 -3.99 16.04
C ILE A 107 6.27 -4.94 16.31
N VAL A 108 5.62 -4.81 17.48
CA VAL A 108 4.41 -5.59 17.81
C VAL A 108 3.33 -5.33 16.75
N LYS A 109 3.11 -4.06 16.38
CA LYS A 109 2.15 -3.68 15.33
C LYS A 109 2.52 -4.25 13.96
N ILE A 110 3.80 -4.21 13.58
CA ILE A 110 4.29 -4.78 12.32
C ILE A 110 4.05 -6.28 12.30
N LYS A 111 4.46 -7.02 13.35
CA LYS A 111 4.21 -8.46 13.48
C LYS A 111 2.72 -8.79 13.34
N SER A 112 1.84 -8.04 14.02
CA SER A 112 0.38 -8.21 13.91
C SER A 112 -0.14 -7.93 12.49
N ASN A 113 0.39 -6.91 11.81
CA ASN A 113 0.00 -6.61 10.43
C ASN A 113 0.46 -7.71 9.46
N VAL A 114 1.66 -8.27 9.64
CA VAL A 114 2.14 -9.40 8.82
C VAL A 114 1.20 -10.59 8.94
N GLU A 115 0.74 -10.95 10.14
CA GLU A 115 -0.23 -12.03 10.32
C GLU A 115 -1.56 -11.74 9.59
N LYS A 116 -2.05 -10.50 9.62
CA LYS A 116 -3.24 -10.10 8.86
C LYS A 116 -3.02 -10.18 7.35
N MET A 117 -1.86 -9.73 6.86
CA MET A 117 -1.49 -9.83 5.44
C MET A 117 -1.43 -11.30 4.99
N LYS A 118 -0.89 -12.20 5.83
CA LYS A 118 -0.88 -13.65 5.56
C LYS A 118 -2.29 -14.20 5.45
N ALA A 119 -3.18 -13.81 6.33
CA ALA A 119 -4.57 -14.25 6.33
C ALA A 119 -5.37 -13.78 5.11
N THR A 120 -4.93 -12.69 4.46
CA THR A 120 -5.59 -12.09 3.28
C THR A 120 -4.76 -12.22 1.99
N ALA A 121 -3.68 -13.00 2.03
CA ALA A 121 -2.82 -13.21 0.86
C ALA A 121 -3.56 -13.93 -0.28
N VAL A 122 -3.04 -13.79 -1.50
CA VAL A 122 -3.57 -14.50 -2.67
C VAL A 122 -3.63 -16.02 -2.40
N GLY A 123 -4.75 -16.63 -2.74
CA GLY A 123 -5.03 -18.04 -2.49
C GLY A 123 -5.64 -18.33 -1.13
N GLN A 124 -5.73 -17.37 -0.22
CA GLN A 124 -6.43 -17.52 1.05
C GLN A 124 -7.94 -17.35 0.88
N LYS A 125 -8.70 -17.99 1.78
CA LYS A 125 -10.14 -17.76 1.87
C LYS A 125 -10.35 -16.31 2.36
N PHE A 126 -11.28 -15.58 1.74
CA PHE A 126 -11.64 -14.23 2.17
C PHE A 126 -12.09 -14.23 3.65
N THR A 127 -11.77 -13.15 4.35
CA THR A 127 -12.29 -12.91 5.70
C THR A 127 -13.65 -12.25 5.58
N ASP A 128 -14.67 -12.90 6.16
CA ASP A 128 -16.02 -12.33 6.19
C ASP A 128 -16.12 -11.19 7.19
N PHE A 129 -16.88 -10.17 6.86
CA PHE A 129 -17.24 -9.08 7.75
C PHE A 129 -18.64 -8.57 7.41
N GLU A 130 -19.26 -7.88 8.35
CA GLU A 130 -20.57 -7.27 8.14
C GLU A 130 -20.48 -5.74 8.29
N MET A 131 -21.29 -5.04 7.49
CA MET A 131 -21.42 -3.58 7.50
C MET A 131 -22.86 -3.20 7.24
N GLN A 132 -23.18 -1.93 7.46
CA GLN A 132 -24.49 -1.38 7.12
C GLN A 132 -24.44 -0.71 5.74
N THR A 133 -25.49 -0.95 4.93
CA THR A 133 -25.71 -0.15 3.73
C THR A 133 -26.12 1.28 4.08
N PRO A 134 -26.09 2.24 3.14
CA PRO A 134 -26.60 3.60 3.37
C PRO A 134 -28.05 3.65 3.88
N GLU A 135 -28.84 2.63 3.53
CA GLU A 135 -30.24 2.49 3.98
C GLU A 135 -30.36 1.84 5.38
N GLY A 136 -29.23 1.55 6.03
CA GLY A 136 -29.20 0.95 7.38
C GLY A 136 -29.42 -0.56 7.42
N LYS A 137 -29.39 -1.25 6.27
CA LYS A 137 -29.49 -2.70 6.21
C LYS A 137 -28.12 -3.34 6.49
N THR A 138 -28.05 -4.28 7.42
CA THR A 138 -26.83 -5.08 7.65
C THR A 138 -26.64 -6.09 6.54
N VAL A 139 -25.45 -6.14 5.94
CA VAL A 139 -25.03 -7.08 4.90
C VAL A 139 -23.63 -7.63 5.23
N LYS A 140 -23.35 -8.82 4.72
CA LYS A 140 -22.05 -9.50 4.88
C LYS A 140 -21.34 -9.61 3.55
N LEU A 141 -20.01 -9.62 3.57
CA LEU A 141 -19.24 -9.89 2.35
C LEU A 141 -19.61 -11.26 1.76
N SER A 142 -19.90 -12.27 2.59
CA SER A 142 -20.41 -13.60 2.18
C SER A 142 -21.75 -13.57 1.45
N ASP A 143 -22.50 -12.48 1.51
CA ASP A 143 -23.72 -12.30 0.70
C ASP A 143 -23.40 -12.15 -0.78
N TYR A 144 -22.19 -11.74 -1.13
CA TYR A 144 -21.74 -11.48 -2.50
C TYR A 144 -20.71 -12.50 -2.98
N VAL A 145 -19.77 -12.92 -2.12
CA VAL A 145 -18.65 -13.79 -2.45
C VAL A 145 -19.06 -15.28 -2.43
N GLY A 146 -18.42 -16.10 -3.26
CA GLY A 146 -18.63 -17.55 -3.26
C GLY A 146 -19.89 -18.04 -3.98
N LYS A 147 -20.57 -17.15 -4.75
CA LYS A 147 -21.83 -17.47 -5.48
C LYS A 147 -21.63 -17.60 -6.99
N GLY A 148 -20.46 -18.09 -7.42
CA GLY A 148 -20.15 -18.29 -8.84
C GLY A 148 -19.80 -17.00 -9.57
N LYS A 149 -19.59 -15.90 -8.85
CA LYS A 149 -19.16 -14.60 -9.40
C LYS A 149 -17.70 -14.31 -9.00
N VAL A 150 -17.01 -13.57 -9.87
CA VAL A 150 -15.81 -12.84 -9.51
C VAL A 150 -16.26 -11.55 -8.82
N VAL A 151 -15.79 -11.31 -7.61
CA VAL A 151 -16.14 -10.13 -6.80
C VAL A 151 -14.90 -9.27 -6.59
N LEU A 152 -14.95 -8.02 -7.06
CA LEU A 152 -13.97 -7.00 -6.71
C LEU A 152 -14.44 -6.30 -5.43
N VAL A 153 -13.62 -6.29 -4.40
CA VAL A 153 -13.87 -5.52 -3.18
C VAL A 153 -13.01 -4.25 -3.24
N ASP A 154 -13.68 -3.10 -3.31
CA ASP A 154 -13.03 -1.78 -3.38
C ASP A 154 -13.16 -1.05 -2.03
N PHE A 155 -12.02 -0.81 -1.36
CA PHE A 155 -11.97 -0.01 -0.15
C PHE A 155 -11.68 1.45 -0.51
N TRP A 156 -12.62 2.33 -0.28
CA TRP A 156 -12.54 3.72 -0.70
C TRP A 156 -12.99 4.70 0.40
N ALA A 157 -12.74 5.99 0.18
CA ALA A 157 -13.27 7.05 1.01
C ALA A 157 -13.52 8.33 0.19
N SER A 158 -14.45 9.16 0.62
CA SER A 158 -14.78 10.42 -0.06
C SER A 158 -13.62 11.42 -0.09
N TRP A 159 -12.75 11.40 0.91
CA TRP A 159 -11.54 12.22 1.02
C TRP A 159 -10.33 11.63 0.28
N CYS A 160 -10.41 10.40 -0.20
CA CYS A 160 -9.34 9.73 -0.94
C CYS A 160 -9.31 10.20 -2.40
N GLY A 161 -8.43 11.12 -2.73
CA GLY A 161 -8.30 11.66 -4.09
C GLY A 161 -8.01 10.59 -5.16
N PRO A 162 -7.03 9.68 -4.96
CA PRO A 162 -6.79 8.56 -5.87
C PRO A 162 -8.01 7.66 -6.07
N CYS A 163 -8.72 7.29 -4.99
CA CYS A 163 -9.92 6.46 -5.09
C CYS A 163 -11.00 7.12 -5.98
N ARG A 164 -11.19 8.42 -5.82
CA ARG A 164 -12.14 9.19 -6.65
C ARG A 164 -11.76 9.24 -8.12
N ARG A 165 -10.46 9.26 -8.44
CA ARG A 165 -9.99 9.21 -9.84
C ARG A 165 -10.19 7.84 -10.47
N GLU A 166 -10.18 6.77 -9.68
CA GLU A 166 -10.43 5.40 -10.15
C GLU A 166 -11.91 5.09 -10.38
N MET A 167 -12.84 5.80 -9.74
CA MET A 167 -14.28 5.58 -9.88
C MET A 167 -14.78 5.44 -11.32
N PRO A 168 -14.39 6.29 -12.29
CA PRO A 168 -14.85 6.13 -13.68
C PRO A 168 -14.46 4.77 -14.28
N ASN A 169 -13.25 4.27 -13.98
CA ASN A 169 -12.77 2.98 -14.45
C ASN A 169 -13.58 1.83 -13.86
N LEU A 170 -13.94 1.93 -12.57
CA LEU A 170 -14.81 0.94 -11.89
C LEU A 170 -16.22 0.92 -12.51
N VAL A 171 -16.78 2.09 -12.82
CA VAL A 171 -18.10 2.21 -13.49
C VAL A 171 -18.07 1.56 -14.86
N GLU A 172 -17.04 1.84 -15.66
CA GLU A 172 -16.87 1.24 -16.99
C GLU A 172 -16.69 -0.28 -16.91
N ALA A 173 -15.82 -0.75 -16.00
CA ALA A 173 -15.61 -2.18 -15.78
C ALA A 173 -16.91 -2.88 -15.35
N TYR A 174 -17.66 -2.29 -14.43
CA TYR A 174 -18.94 -2.85 -14.00
C TYR A 174 -19.95 -2.91 -15.16
N ALA A 175 -20.11 -1.84 -15.92
CA ALA A 175 -21.01 -1.82 -17.08
C ALA A 175 -20.66 -2.92 -18.08
N LYS A 176 -19.37 -3.18 -18.31
CA LYS A 176 -18.85 -4.18 -19.26
C LYS A 176 -19.01 -5.62 -18.77
N TYR A 177 -18.90 -5.87 -17.45
CA TYR A 177 -18.77 -7.22 -16.92
C TYR A 177 -19.92 -7.67 -16.01
N LYS A 178 -20.85 -6.81 -15.54
CA LYS A 178 -21.98 -7.15 -14.65
C LYS A 178 -22.82 -8.35 -15.12
N ASN A 179 -22.95 -8.54 -16.44
CA ASN A 179 -23.69 -9.66 -17.03
C ASN A 179 -22.80 -10.89 -17.29
N LYS A 180 -21.54 -10.88 -16.85
CA LYS A 180 -20.54 -11.93 -17.04
C LYS A 180 -20.05 -12.53 -15.72
N ASN A 181 -20.95 -12.68 -14.76
CA ASN A 181 -20.62 -13.18 -13.40
C ASN A 181 -19.57 -12.36 -12.69
N PHE A 182 -19.65 -11.02 -12.81
CA PHE A 182 -18.79 -10.05 -12.12
C PHE A 182 -19.63 -9.15 -11.23
N GLU A 183 -19.08 -8.84 -10.05
CA GLU A 183 -19.71 -7.93 -9.08
C GLU A 183 -18.65 -7.00 -8.50
N ILE A 184 -19.04 -5.78 -8.11
CA ILE A 184 -18.20 -4.87 -7.35
C ILE A 184 -18.88 -4.57 -6.02
N VAL A 185 -18.15 -4.72 -4.94
CA VAL A 185 -18.58 -4.37 -3.58
C VAL A 185 -17.69 -3.23 -3.10
N GLY A 186 -18.24 -2.01 -3.04
CA GLY A 186 -17.56 -0.85 -2.49
C GLY A 186 -17.70 -0.79 -0.97
N VAL A 187 -16.58 -0.68 -0.27
CA VAL A 187 -16.51 -0.56 1.20
C VAL A 187 -16.02 0.84 1.54
N SER A 188 -16.91 1.69 2.08
CA SER A 188 -16.53 3.04 2.49
C SER A 188 -15.83 3.02 3.85
N LEU A 189 -14.72 3.74 3.92
CA LEU A 189 -13.99 4.04 5.17
C LEU A 189 -14.40 5.40 5.76
N ASP A 190 -15.42 6.04 5.20
CA ASP A 190 -15.96 7.30 5.72
C ASP A 190 -16.71 7.08 7.04
N PRO A 191 -16.65 8.03 7.98
CA PRO A 191 -17.57 8.04 9.12
C PRO A 191 -19.01 8.01 8.63
N VAL A 192 -19.88 7.29 9.34
CA VAL A 192 -21.30 7.02 8.96
C VAL A 192 -22.09 8.28 8.55
N SER A 193 -21.70 9.47 9.02
CA SER A 193 -22.32 10.75 8.67
C SER A 193 -22.08 11.22 7.22
N TYR A 194 -21.09 10.67 6.51
CA TYR A 194 -20.71 11.06 5.15
C TYR A 194 -21.10 10.05 4.06
N THR A 195 -21.58 8.87 4.42
CA THR A 195 -21.89 7.77 3.49
C THR A 195 -23.13 8.03 2.61
N HIS A 196 -23.93 9.04 2.91
CA HIS A 196 -25.22 9.27 2.24
C HIS A 196 -25.16 9.93 0.85
N LEU A 197 -23.99 10.35 0.36
CA LEU A 197 -23.97 11.26 -0.79
C LEU A 197 -23.69 10.61 -2.15
N ARG A 198 -23.35 9.30 -2.28
CA ARG A 198 -22.96 8.72 -3.58
C ARG A 198 -23.31 7.25 -3.84
N ALA A 199 -24.27 6.66 -3.15
CA ALA A 199 -24.63 5.25 -3.33
C ALA A 199 -25.49 4.96 -4.59
N HIS A 200 -25.78 5.94 -5.43
CA HIS A 200 -26.80 5.78 -6.47
C HIS A 200 -26.33 5.42 -7.88
N GLU A 201 -25.03 5.36 -8.15
CA GLU A 201 -24.59 5.25 -9.55
C GLU A 201 -23.84 3.95 -9.91
N THR A 202 -23.39 3.14 -8.98
CA THR A 202 -22.60 1.94 -9.30
C THR A 202 -22.81 0.85 -8.25
N GLY A 203 -23.27 -0.34 -8.62
CA GLY A 203 -23.24 -1.59 -7.85
C GLY A 203 -23.54 -1.53 -6.34
N ALA A 204 -23.47 -2.64 -5.64
CA ALA A 204 -23.67 -2.68 -4.19
C ALA A 204 -22.51 -1.99 -3.45
N TYR A 205 -22.77 -0.83 -2.83
CA TYR A 205 -21.85 -0.19 -1.88
C TYR A 205 -22.19 -0.61 -0.45
N LEU A 206 -21.16 -0.98 0.31
CA LEU A 206 -21.20 -1.26 1.74
C LEU A 206 -20.52 -0.17 2.53
#